data_d919a2bae28bf50df4a300a1a350c26f
#
_entry.id   d919a2bae28bf50df4a300a1a350c26f
#
_cell.length_a   1.000
_cell.length_b   1.000
_cell.length_c   1.000
_cell.angle_alpha   90.00
_cell.angle_beta   90.00
_cell.angle_gamma   90.00
#
_symmetry.space_group_name_H-M   'P 1'
#
loop_
_entity.id
_entity.type
_entity.pdbx_description
1 polymer ?
#
loop_
_entity_poly.entity_id
_entity_poly.type
_entity_poly.pdbx_seq_one_letter_code
_entity_poly.pdbx_strand_id
1 'polypeptide(L)'
;MEIRLGTKLILIALWLLTSTVCGGYSRWNTAGVWWTPEKDDSIETRRRLLNNGLGMTPPMGWSSWNHFACNIDEKVIRETADALVSTGLDKLGYKYVNIHDCWAEPQRDDQGNFAAKNSTFPSGIKALADYVHSQGLKLGIYSDAGYYTCSKKMPGSLGHEEQDAKTFAAWGIDYLKYDNCNHDGTKPTVRYPIMTRALMNAGRPIFFNLCECMVSRADQNEVYADYARPGGWNDPDMLEVGNGGMTKDEYIVLFSIWAISKAPLIIGCDVRSVTKDTMEILANKEVIAVDQDELGVQGKKVRMEGDIEVWAGPLSGYRVALVLLNRGPRRYEITTNWDDIGIPPYSVVVARDLWEHKTLETRFVGNLTATVNSHACKMYVLKPIA
;
A
#
# COMPACT_ATOMS: atom_id res chain seq x y z
N MET A 1 14.37 -21.14 -17.49
CA MET A 1 13.20 -21.28 -16.61
C MET A 1 13.61 -21.52 -15.13
N GLU A 2 14.83 -21.13 -14.75
CA GLU A 2 15.38 -21.40 -13.38
C GLU A 2 15.78 -20.14 -12.57
N ILE A 3 15.51 -18.94 -13.06
CA ILE A 3 15.93 -17.71 -12.38
C ILE A 3 14.79 -17.08 -11.53
N ARG A 4 13.53 -17.56 -11.64
CA ARG A 4 12.39 -16.97 -10.94
C ARG A 4 12.18 -17.45 -9.48
N LEU A 5 12.71 -18.59 -9.07
CA LEU A 5 12.56 -19.07 -7.68
C LEU A 5 13.55 -18.42 -6.71
N GLY A 6 14.74 -18.05 -7.18
CA GLY A 6 15.79 -17.51 -6.31
C GLY A 6 15.52 -16.08 -5.79
N THR A 7 14.87 -15.25 -6.59
CA THR A 7 14.65 -13.83 -6.24
C THR A 7 13.51 -13.64 -5.24
N LYS A 8 12.45 -14.44 -5.32
CA LYS A 8 11.32 -14.34 -4.38
C LYS A 8 11.68 -14.86 -2.98
N LEU A 9 12.47 -15.91 -2.89
CA LEU A 9 13.01 -16.42 -1.61
C LEU A 9 14.02 -15.43 -0.97
N ILE A 10 14.78 -14.70 -1.78
CA ILE A 10 15.72 -13.68 -1.30
C ILE A 10 15.00 -12.47 -0.74
N LEU A 11 13.87 -12.06 -1.30
CA LEU A 11 13.07 -10.93 -0.80
C LEU A 11 12.40 -11.25 0.56
N ILE A 12 11.90 -12.47 0.73
CA ILE A 12 11.33 -12.93 2.01
C ILE A 12 12.43 -13.17 3.04
N ALA A 13 13.58 -13.73 2.64
CA ALA A 13 14.73 -13.93 3.53
C ALA A 13 15.40 -12.61 3.94
N LEU A 14 15.47 -11.60 3.07
CA LEU A 14 15.95 -10.26 3.41
C LEU A 14 14.99 -9.55 4.38
N TRP A 15 13.68 -9.76 4.26
CA TRP A 15 12.70 -9.25 5.23
C TRP A 15 12.84 -9.93 6.60
N LEU A 16 13.32 -11.18 6.62
CA LEU A 16 13.52 -11.99 7.84
C LEU A 16 14.95 -11.92 8.41
N LEU A 17 15.96 -11.48 7.64
CA LEU A 17 17.37 -11.61 8.02
C LEU A 17 18.12 -10.31 8.36
N THR A 18 17.52 -9.11 8.18
CA THR A 18 18.23 -7.83 8.39
C THR A 18 18.13 -7.24 9.79
N SER A 19 17.78 -8.00 10.81
CA SER A 19 17.67 -7.51 12.19
C SER A 19 18.82 -7.88 13.12
N THR A 20 20.01 -8.09 12.59
CA THR A 20 21.21 -8.24 13.46
C THR A 20 22.18 -7.09 13.20
N VAL A 21 22.46 -6.35 14.29
CA VAL A 21 23.47 -5.29 14.49
C VAL A 21 23.01 -3.85 14.19
N CYS A 22 22.53 -3.18 15.23
CA CYS A 22 23.11 -1.97 15.79
C CYS A 22 22.40 -1.60 17.09
N GLY A 23 23.08 -1.85 18.21
CA GLY A 23 22.64 -1.38 19.53
C GLY A 23 22.92 0.12 19.68
N GLY A 24 21.91 0.86 20.08
CA GLY A 24 22.00 2.26 20.49
C GLY A 24 20.85 2.58 21.44
N TYR A 25 21.12 2.51 22.75
CA TYR A 25 20.19 2.94 23.79
C TYR A 25 19.97 4.43 23.70
N SER A 26 18.75 4.88 23.46
CA SER A 26 18.30 6.23 23.82
C SER A 26 17.15 6.14 24.81
N ARG A 27 17.37 6.75 25.98
CA ARG A 27 16.40 6.86 27.08
C ARG A 27 15.20 7.71 26.66
N TRP A 28 14.01 7.19 26.89
CA TRP A 28 12.76 7.93 26.79
C TRP A 28 12.56 8.81 28.01
N ASN A 29 12.27 10.09 27.78
CA ASN A 29 11.78 10.99 28.81
C ASN A 29 10.26 10.86 28.92
N THR A 30 9.80 10.53 30.11
CA THR A 30 8.40 10.44 30.49
C THR A 30 7.80 11.84 30.65
N ALA A 31 7.08 12.32 29.66
CA ALA A 31 6.06 13.36 29.83
C ALA A 31 5.04 13.20 28.71
N GLY A 32 3.89 12.62 29.05
CA GLY A 32 2.74 12.53 28.15
C GLY A 32 2.15 13.90 27.86
N VAL A 33 2.56 14.51 26.78
CA VAL A 33 1.90 15.67 26.21
C VAL A 33 1.60 15.35 24.75
N TRP A 34 0.33 15.28 24.42
CA TRP A 34 -0.13 15.27 23.03
C TRP A 34 0.32 16.55 22.35
N TRP A 35 1.30 16.43 21.48
CA TRP A 35 1.91 17.57 20.80
C TRP A 35 0.94 18.10 19.74
N THR A 36 0.51 19.34 19.86
CA THR A 36 -0.10 20.10 18.77
C THR A 36 1.03 20.68 17.93
N PRO A 37 1.15 20.38 16.63
CA PRO A 37 2.21 20.96 15.83
C PRO A 37 2.04 22.48 15.72
N GLU A 38 3.07 23.25 16.02
CA GLU A 38 3.15 24.65 15.60
C GLU A 38 2.98 24.74 14.08
N LYS A 39 2.13 25.68 13.63
CA LYS A 39 1.88 25.93 12.22
C LYS A 39 3.13 26.51 11.56
N ASP A 40 3.83 25.69 10.79
CA ASP A 40 4.83 26.17 9.85
C ASP A 40 4.15 26.47 8.51
N ASP A 41 3.97 27.75 8.20
CA ASP A 41 3.30 28.22 6.98
C ASP A 41 4.00 27.75 5.69
N SER A 42 5.29 27.41 5.73
CA SER A 42 6.04 26.85 4.60
C SER A 42 5.61 25.40 4.30
N ILE A 43 5.26 24.64 5.33
CA ILE A 43 4.73 23.28 5.20
C ILE A 43 3.29 23.33 4.67
N GLU A 44 2.48 24.30 5.11
CA GLU A 44 1.10 24.44 4.66
C GLU A 44 0.99 24.85 3.19
N THR A 45 1.90 25.67 2.70
CA THR A 45 1.99 26.03 1.27
C THR A 45 2.41 24.84 0.41
N ARG A 46 3.35 23.99 0.88
CA ARG A 46 3.71 22.72 0.21
C ARG A 46 2.57 21.71 0.26
N ARG A 47 1.77 21.65 1.35
CA ARG A 47 0.59 20.78 1.49
C ARG A 47 -0.49 21.08 0.46
N ARG A 48 -0.69 22.36 0.09
CA ARG A 48 -1.72 22.75 -0.90
C ARG A 48 -1.40 22.30 -2.33
N LEU A 49 -0.13 22.14 -2.68
CA LEU A 49 0.31 21.76 -4.02
C LEU A 49 -0.02 20.30 -4.39
N LEU A 50 -0.28 19.43 -3.41
CA LEU A 50 -0.56 18.00 -3.61
C LEU A 50 -2.03 17.63 -3.36
N ASN A 51 -2.86 18.55 -2.86
CA ASN A 51 -4.23 18.25 -2.49
C ASN A 51 -5.20 18.49 -3.65
N ASN A 52 -5.45 17.42 -4.42
CA ASN A 52 -6.46 17.38 -5.47
C ASN A 52 -7.79 16.72 -5.02
N GLY A 53 -7.98 16.53 -3.71
CA GLY A 53 -9.17 15.89 -3.12
C GLY A 53 -9.15 14.36 -3.14
N LEU A 54 -8.08 13.74 -3.63
CA LEU A 54 -7.90 12.28 -3.67
C LEU A 54 -7.09 11.77 -2.47
N GLY A 55 -7.15 10.45 -2.23
CA GLY A 55 -6.35 9.81 -1.19
C GLY A 55 -6.75 10.19 0.22
N MET A 56 -8.01 10.52 0.49
CA MET A 56 -8.50 10.80 1.84
C MET A 56 -8.41 9.57 2.74
N THR A 57 -8.50 8.38 2.16
CA THR A 57 -8.08 7.09 2.71
C THR A 57 -7.09 6.44 1.75
N PRO A 58 -6.30 5.44 2.19
CA PRO A 58 -5.39 4.72 1.30
C PRO A 58 -6.11 4.18 0.07
N PRO A 59 -5.57 4.31 -1.15
CA PRO A 59 -6.20 3.77 -2.34
C PRO A 59 -6.24 2.25 -2.31
N MET A 60 -7.32 1.68 -2.82
CA MET A 60 -7.49 0.24 -2.97
C MET A 60 -7.74 -0.12 -4.43
N GLY A 61 -7.11 -1.20 -4.89
CA GLY A 61 -7.24 -1.63 -6.27
C GLY A 61 -6.41 -2.86 -6.61
N TRP A 62 -6.06 -2.96 -7.86
CA TRP A 62 -5.26 -4.04 -8.43
C TRP A 62 -4.17 -3.47 -9.34
N SER A 63 -3.05 -4.17 -9.48
CA SER A 63 -1.97 -3.84 -10.42
C SER A 63 -1.48 -5.08 -11.15
N SER A 64 -1.18 -4.93 -12.43
CA SER A 64 -0.77 -6.02 -13.31
C SER A 64 0.63 -6.57 -13.05
N TRP A 65 1.50 -5.85 -12.34
CA TRP A 65 2.94 -6.12 -12.36
C TRP A 65 3.36 -7.43 -11.71
N ASN A 66 2.96 -7.66 -10.46
CA ASN A 66 3.52 -8.76 -9.67
C ASN A 66 3.21 -10.13 -10.24
N HIS A 67 2.04 -10.31 -10.88
CA HIS A 67 1.66 -11.56 -11.51
C HIS A 67 2.05 -11.63 -12.99
N PHE A 68 1.76 -10.58 -13.74
CA PHE A 68 1.87 -10.62 -15.20
C PHE A 68 3.16 -10.03 -15.74
N ALA A 69 3.84 -9.13 -14.99
CA ALA A 69 4.97 -8.35 -15.52
C ALA A 69 4.59 -7.71 -16.86
N CYS A 70 5.38 -7.92 -17.92
CA CYS A 70 5.08 -7.44 -19.27
C CYS A 70 4.16 -8.36 -20.11
N ASN A 71 3.63 -9.43 -19.53
CA ASN A 71 2.69 -10.31 -20.22
C ASN A 71 1.25 -9.85 -20.02
N ILE A 72 0.94 -8.66 -20.52
CA ILE A 72 -0.34 -7.99 -20.42
C ILE A 72 -0.89 -7.59 -21.77
N ASP A 73 -2.21 -7.58 -21.87
CA ASP A 73 -2.97 -7.06 -23.01
C ASP A 73 -4.31 -6.45 -22.53
N GLU A 74 -5.05 -5.81 -23.42
CA GLU A 74 -6.35 -5.22 -23.08
C GLU A 74 -7.37 -6.24 -22.61
N LYS A 75 -7.27 -7.51 -23.06
CA LYS A 75 -8.16 -8.58 -22.62
C LYS A 75 -7.94 -8.92 -21.16
N VAL A 76 -6.68 -9.08 -20.72
CA VAL A 76 -6.34 -9.31 -19.32
C VAL A 76 -6.88 -8.19 -18.43
N ILE A 77 -6.77 -6.94 -18.87
CA ILE A 77 -7.24 -5.79 -18.07
C ILE A 77 -8.77 -5.77 -17.97
N ARG A 78 -9.49 -6.03 -19.07
CA ARG A 78 -10.96 -6.12 -19.09
C ARG A 78 -11.46 -7.26 -18.20
N GLU A 79 -10.91 -8.46 -18.38
CA GLU A 79 -11.27 -9.63 -17.57
C GLU A 79 -10.98 -9.42 -16.08
N THR A 80 -9.92 -8.69 -15.74
CA THR A 80 -9.60 -8.31 -14.36
C THR A 80 -10.63 -7.34 -13.80
N ALA A 81 -11.04 -6.33 -14.58
CA ALA A 81 -12.09 -5.41 -14.16
C ALA A 81 -13.42 -6.15 -13.89
N ASP A 82 -13.79 -7.07 -14.80
CA ASP A 82 -14.97 -7.92 -14.65
C ASP A 82 -14.87 -8.82 -13.41
N ALA A 83 -13.70 -9.36 -13.12
CA ALA A 83 -13.45 -10.20 -11.96
C ALA A 83 -13.57 -9.42 -10.64
N LEU A 84 -13.06 -8.18 -10.57
CA LEU A 84 -13.22 -7.31 -9.38
C LEU A 84 -14.70 -7.06 -9.08
N VAL A 85 -15.53 -6.85 -10.12
CA VAL A 85 -16.97 -6.63 -9.96
C VAL A 85 -17.69 -7.92 -9.61
N SER A 86 -17.44 -9.01 -10.34
CA SER A 86 -18.15 -10.29 -10.15
C SER A 86 -17.83 -10.95 -8.81
N THR A 87 -16.62 -10.78 -8.29
CA THR A 87 -16.23 -11.26 -6.96
C THR A 87 -16.71 -10.34 -5.82
N GLY A 88 -17.16 -9.13 -6.12
CA GLY A 88 -17.59 -8.13 -5.16
C GLY A 88 -16.44 -7.39 -4.45
N LEU A 89 -15.21 -7.55 -4.89
CA LEU A 89 -14.05 -6.79 -4.37
C LEU A 89 -14.22 -5.30 -4.59
N ASP A 90 -14.86 -4.90 -5.70
CA ASP A 90 -15.21 -3.50 -5.98
C ASP A 90 -16.06 -2.86 -4.88
N LYS A 91 -16.98 -3.63 -4.27
CA LYS A 91 -17.85 -3.18 -3.17
C LYS A 91 -17.12 -3.05 -1.84
N LEU A 92 -15.94 -3.65 -1.73
CA LEU A 92 -15.06 -3.53 -0.57
C LEU A 92 -14.11 -2.33 -0.68
N GLY A 93 -14.09 -1.63 -1.83
CA GLY A 93 -13.26 -0.46 -2.05
C GLY A 93 -12.14 -0.64 -3.07
N TYR A 94 -11.90 -1.85 -3.60
CA TYR A 94 -10.91 -2.09 -4.66
C TYR A 94 -11.37 -1.49 -5.99
N LYS A 95 -11.12 -0.19 -6.17
CA LYS A 95 -11.66 0.59 -7.29
C LYS A 95 -10.67 0.81 -8.42
N TYR A 96 -9.37 0.81 -8.16
CA TYR A 96 -8.37 1.09 -9.18
C TYR A 96 -7.95 -0.20 -9.90
N VAL A 97 -7.94 -0.16 -11.23
CA VAL A 97 -7.35 -1.19 -12.11
C VAL A 97 -6.12 -0.57 -12.74
N ASN A 98 -4.94 -0.90 -12.23
CA ASN A 98 -3.71 -0.24 -12.64
C ASN A 98 -2.94 -1.10 -13.66
N ILE A 99 -2.80 -0.57 -14.87
CA ILE A 99 -1.88 -1.12 -15.88
C ILE A 99 -0.47 -0.66 -15.49
N HIS A 100 0.44 -1.61 -15.31
CA HIS A 100 1.83 -1.33 -15.02
C HIS A 100 2.68 -1.23 -16.29
N ASP A 101 3.99 -1.36 -16.23
CA ASP A 101 4.94 -1.23 -17.33
C ASP A 101 4.59 -2.09 -18.56
N CYS A 102 5.11 -1.74 -19.73
CA CYS A 102 4.98 -2.46 -21.02
C CYS A 102 3.65 -2.26 -21.78
N TRP A 103 2.87 -1.23 -21.46
CA TRP A 103 1.62 -0.92 -22.15
C TRP A 103 1.81 -0.07 -23.42
N ALA A 104 2.90 0.72 -23.48
CA ALA A 104 3.17 1.62 -24.59
C ALA A 104 4.14 0.99 -25.63
N GLU A 105 4.16 1.56 -26.81
CA GLU A 105 5.18 1.29 -27.82
C GLU A 105 6.57 1.68 -27.30
N PRO A 106 7.67 1.06 -27.81
CA PRO A 106 9.03 1.37 -27.39
C PRO A 106 9.48 2.78 -27.69
N GLN A 107 8.78 3.48 -28.57
CA GLN A 107 9.06 4.85 -28.98
C GLN A 107 7.78 5.69 -28.91
N ARG A 108 7.96 6.99 -28.67
CA ARG A 108 6.89 7.97 -28.79
C ARG A 108 6.51 8.17 -30.26
N ASP A 109 5.31 8.67 -30.52
CA ASP A 109 4.89 9.04 -31.85
C ASP A 109 5.66 10.29 -32.38
N ASP A 110 5.40 10.63 -33.64
CA ASP A 110 6.06 11.78 -34.32
C ASP A 110 5.76 13.14 -33.65
N GLN A 111 4.77 13.19 -32.74
CA GLN A 111 4.40 14.37 -31.96
C GLN A 111 4.95 14.32 -30.54
N GLY A 112 5.68 13.26 -30.20
CA GLY A 112 6.27 13.05 -28.89
C GLY A 112 5.30 12.48 -27.86
N ASN A 113 4.10 12.02 -28.24
CA ASN A 113 3.15 11.42 -27.30
C ASN A 113 3.46 9.95 -27.06
N PHE A 114 2.97 9.42 -25.92
CA PHE A 114 2.85 7.98 -25.76
C PHE A 114 1.88 7.40 -26.77
N ALA A 115 2.25 6.28 -27.36
CA ALA A 115 1.39 5.44 -28.17
C ALA A 115 1.12 4.12 -27.44
N ALA A 116 -0.14 3.71 -27.36
CA ALA A 116 -0.49 2.39 -26.84
C ALA A 116 0.13 1.31 -27.75
N LYS A 117 0.68 0.25 -27.16
CA LYS A 117 1.28 -0.85 -27.93
C LYS A 117 0.20 -1.58 -28.71
N ASN A 118 0.17 -1.35 -30.02
CA ASN A 118 -0.91 -1.83 -30.90
C ASN A 118 -1.09 -3.35 -30.88
N SER A 119 -0.04 -4.12 -30.64
CA SER A 119 -0.11 -5.58 -30.56
C SER A 119 -0.82 -6.11 -29.31
N THR A 120 -0.90 -5.34 -28.24
CA THR A 120 -1.50 -5.76 -26.96
C THR A 120 -2.66 -4.87 -26.52
N PHE A 121 -2.71 -3.61 -26.97
CA PHE A 121 -3.77 -2.64 -26.67
C PHE A 121 -4.32 -2.00 -27.96
N PRO A 122 -4.84 -2.81 -28.92
CA PRO A 122 -5.26 -2.33 -30.24
C PRO A 122 -6.40 -1.32 -30.19
N SER A 123 -7.26 -1.35 -29.17
CA SER A 123 -8.35 -0.37 -28.98
C SER A 123 -7.87 0.97 -28.41
N GLY A 124 -6.63 1.03 -27.94
CA GLY A 124 -6.04 2.18 -27.26
C GLY A 124 -6.48 2.35 -25.81
N ILE A 125 -5.70 3.13 -25.06
CA ILE A 125 -5.89 3.30 -23.60
C ILE A 125 -7.20 4.02 -23.25
N LYS A 126 -7.62 4.97 -24.10
CA LYS A 126 -8.88 5.68 -23.86
C LYS A 126 -10.10 4.75 -23.90
N ALA A 127 -10.20 3.89 -24.90
CA ALA A 127 -11.29 2.93 -25.01
C ALA A 127 -11.31 1.92 -23.87
N LEU A 128 -10.12 1.57 -23.35
CA LEU A 128 -9.99 0.72 -22.16
C LEU A 128 -10.43 1.47 -20.90
N ALA A 129 -10.10 2.75 -20.76
CA ALA A 129 -10.57 3.59 -19.66
C ALA A 129 -12.10 3.70 -19.66
N ASP A 130 -12.69 3.96 -20.81
CA ASP A 130 -14.16 4.05 -20.97
C ASP A 130 -14.82 2.71 -20.53
N TYR A 131 -14.22 1.57 -20.90
CA TYR A 131 -14.72 0.26 -20.47
C TYR A 131 -14.65 0.09 -18.95
N VAL A 132 -13.49 0.33 -18.34
CA VAL A 132 -13.27 0.19 -16.89
C VAL A 132 -14.23 1.13 -16.12
N HIS A 133 -14.42 2.35 -16.60
CA HIS A 133 -15.37 3.30 -16.03
C HIS A 133 -16.83 2.80 -16.14
N SER A 134 -17.18 2.12 -17.23
CA SER A 134 -18.53 1.55 -17.39
C SER A 134 -18.85 0.48 -16.35
N GLN A 135 -17.84 -0.16 -15.76
CA GLN A 135 -17.93 -1.11 -14.65
C GLN A 135 -17.99 -0.42 -13.27
N GLY A 136 -17.94 0.91 -13.19
CA GLY A 136 -17.87 1.66 -11.94
C GLY A 136 -16.51 1.60 -11.24
N LEU A 137 -15.45 1.27 -12.00
CA LEU A 137 -14.06 1.20 -11.58
C LEU A 137 -13.27 2.40 -12.12
N LYS A 138 -12.00 2.50 -11.80
CA LYS A 138 -11.07 3.56 -12.19
C LYS A 138 -9.85 2.97 -12.87
N LEU A 139 -9.37 3.55 -13.97
CA LEU A 139 -8.17 3.08 -14.65
C LEU A 139 -6.94 3.85 -14.20
N GLY A 140 -5.91 3.11 -13.81
CA GLY A 140 -4.58 3.65 -13.56
C GLY A 140 -3.58 3.24 -14.64
N ILE A 141 -2.52 4.02 -14.75
CA ILE A 141 -1.45 3.81 -15.72
C ILE A 141 -0.09 3.96 -15.02
N TYR A 142 0.96 3.50 -15.69
CA TYR A 142 2.34 3.57 -15.21
C TYR A 142 3.21 4.42 -16.12
N SER A 143 4.10 5.19 -15.52
CA SER A 143 5.22 5.85 -16.18
C SER A 143 6.43 5.93 -15.23
N ASP A 144 7.47 6.64 -15.63
CA ASP A 144 8.73 6.74 -14.90
C ASP A 144 9.29 8.18 -14.99
N ALA A 145 9.94 8.64 -13.92
CA ALA A 145 10.63 9.92 -13.86
C ALA A 145 12.00 9.90 -14.58
N GLY A 146 12.26 8.91 -15.41
CA GLY A 146 13.46 8.74 -16.22
C GLY A 146 13.18 8.84 -17.71
N TYR A 147 14.20 8.61 -18.52
CA TYR A 147 14.10 8.53 -19.98
C TYR A 147 13.38 7.26 -20.44
N TYR A 148 13.48 6.18 -19.66
CA TYR A 148 12.85 4.89 -19.90
C TYR A 148 12.28 4.36 -18.60
N THR A 149 11.25 3.53 -18.70
CA THR A 149 10.71 2.77 -17.56
C THR A 149 11.70 1.76 -17.01
N CYS A 150 11.43 1.18 -15.84
CA CYS A 150 12.33 0.22 -15.20
C CYS A 150 12.61 -1.02 -16.06
N SER A 151 11.62 -1.49 -16.82
CA SER A 151 11.80 -2.60 -17.78
C SER A 151 12.60 -2.21 -19.03
N LYS A 152 12.77 -0.92 -19.30
CA LYS A 152 13.33 -0.35 -20.54
C LYS A 152 12.56 -0.75 -21.80
N LYS A 153 11.27 -1.13 -21.66
CA LYS A 153 10.43 -1.55 -22.79
C LYS A 153 9.64 -0.41 -23.40
N MET A 154 9.51 0.70 -22.70
CA MET A 154 8.80 1.89 -23.17
C MET A 154 9.49 3.16 -22.63
N PRO A 155 9.21 4.34 -23.22
CA PRO A 155 9.73 5.61 -22.73
C PRO A 155 9.24 5.91 -21.30
N GLY A 156 10.03 6.67 -20.54
CA GLY A 156 9.59 7.37 -19.35
C GLY A 156 9.11 8.79 -19.68
N SER A 157 8.75 9.56 -18.66
CA SER A 157 8.18 10.90 -18.83
C SER A 157 9.19 12.04 -18.64
N LEU A 158 10.47 11.76 -18.36
CA LEU A 158 11.48 12.80 -18.14
C LEU A 158 11.58 13.72 -19.36
N GLY A 159 11.28 15.02 -19.16
CA GLY A 159 11.26 16.04 -20.21
C GLY A 159 9.95 16.09 -21.03
N HIS A 160 8.94 15.25 -20.70
CA HIS A 160 7.64 15.19 -21.37
C HIS A 160 6.47 15.30 -20.39
N GLU A 161 6.71 15.66 -19.12
CA GLU A 161 5.76 15.56 -18.02
C GLU A 161 4.45 16.29 -18.29
N GLU A 162 4.50 17.50 -18.86
CA GLU A 162 3.29 18.28 -19.18
C GLU A 162 2.47 17.65 -20.31
N GLN A 163 3.16 17.13 -21.33
CA GLN A 163 2.51 16.47 -22.48
C GLN A 163 1.86 15.15 -22.02
N ASP A 164 2.57 14.36 -21.24
CA ASP A 164 2.10 13.08 -20.74
C ASP A 164 0.92 13.24 -19.79
N ALA A 165 0.98 14.20 -18.86
CA ALA A 165 -0.13 14.51 -17.96
C ALA A 165 -1.39 14.89 -18.70
N LYS A 166 -1.31 15.72 -19.76
CA LYS A 166 -2.44 16.07 -20.63
C LYS A 166 -2.98 14.85 -21.36
N THR A 167 -2.10 13.99 -21.86
CA THR A 167 -2.47 12.74 -22.54
C THR A 167 -3.21 11.80 -21.59
N PHE A 168 -2.70 11.60 -20.36
CA PHE A 168 -3.35 10.77 -19.33
C PHE A 168 -4.73 11.34 -18.95
N ALA A 169 -4.85 12.65 -18.78
CA ALA A 169 -6.12 13.29 -18.54
C ALA A 169 -7.12 13.11 -19.68
N ALA A 170 -6.69 13.29 -20.93
CA ALA A 170 -7.51 13.10 -22.14
C ALA A 170 -7.97 11.63 -22.31
N TRP A 171 -7.18 10.66 -21.88
CA TRP A 171 -7.57 9.25 -21.87
C TRP A 171 -8.47 8.87 -20.69
N GLY A 172 -8.70 9.78 -19.74
CA GLY A 172 -9.53 9.49 -18.58
C GLY A 172 -8.84 8.71 -17.49
N ILE A 173 -7.52 8.79 -17.40
CA ILE A 173 -6.74 8.12 -16.34
C ILE A 173 -7.06 8.71 -14.96
N ASP A 174 -7.16 7.85 -13.95
CA ASP A 174 -7.51 8.19 -12.57
C ASP A 174 -6.34 8.01 -11.59
N TYR A 175 -5.30 7.26 -11.97
CA TYR A 175 -4.16 6.92 -11.12
C TYR A 175 -2.90 6.84 -11.97
N LEU A 176 -1.82 7.45 -11.53
CA LEU A 176 -0.50 7.34 -12.14
C LEU A 176 0.48 6.74 -11.13
N LYS A 177 0.99 5.53 -11.39
CA LYS A 177 2.18 5.01 -10.72
C LYS A 177 3.41 5.55 -11.45
N TYR A 178 4.30 6.22 -10.72
CA TYR A 178 5.43 6.96 -11.26
C TYR A 178 6.73 6.49 -10.62
N ASP A 179 7.52 5.77 -11.39
CA ASP A 179 8.73 5.12 -10.93
C ASP A 179 9.97 6.02 -11.04
N ASN A 180 11.13 5.51 -10.65
CA ASN A 180 12.39 6.27 -10.52
C ASN A 180 13.60 5.53 -11.11
N CYS A 181 13.44 4.96 -12.31
CA CYS A 181 14.49 4.25 -13.02
C CYS A 181 15.11 5.13 -14.12
N ASN A 182 16.23 4.73 -14.66
CA ASN A 182 16.84 5.26 -15.89
C ASN A 182 16.85 6.80 -16.02
N HIS A 183 17.04 7.51 -14.92
CA HIS A 183 17.00 8.97 -14.82
C HIS A 183 18.37 9.63 -15.09
N ASP A 184 18.39 10.96 -15.18
CA ASP A 184 19.55 11.81 -15.44
C ASP A 184 20.47 12.06 -14.22
N GLY A 185 20.21 11.43 -13.07
CA GLY A 185 20.92 11.66 -11.80
C GLY A 185 20.34 12.81 -10.96
N THR A 186 19.39 13.57 -11.47
CA THR A 186 18.68 14.59 -10.68
C THR A 186 17.88 13.94 -9.57
N LYS A 187 17.85 14.55 -8.38
CA LYS A 187 17.14 14.00 -7.21
C LYS A 187 15.62 13.90 -7.46
N PRO A 188 14.95 12.87 -6.94
CA PRO A 188 13.49 12.73 -7.04
C PRO A 188 12.72 13.94 -6.52
N THR A 189 13.22 14.59 -5.46
CA THR A 189 12.66 15.83 -4.90
C THR A 189 12.66 17.02 -5.86
N VAL A 190 13.38 16.95 -6.98
CA VAL A 190 13.37 17.93 -8.07
C VAL A 190 12.45 17.48 -9.21
N ARG A 191 12.53 16.18 -9.61
CA ARG A 191 11.80 15.61 -10.74
C ARG A 191 10.32 15.42 -10.47
N TYR A 192 9.95 14.84 -9.32
CA TYR A 192 8.54 14.56 -8.98
C TYR A 192 7.64 15.80 -8.92
N PRO A 193 8.09 16.96 -8.38
CA PRO A 193 7.30 18.18 -8.41
C PRO A 193 6.96 18.68 -9.82
N ILE A 194 7.75 18.30 -10.85
CA ILE A 194 7.45 18.68 -12.25
C ILE A 194 6.19 17.93 -12.69
N MET A 195 6.17 16.60 -12.55
CA MET A 195 4.99 15.79 -12.87
C MET A 195 3.79 16.17 -11.98
N THR A 196 4.00 16.45 -10.68
CA THR A 196 2.93 16.92 -9.79
C THR A 196 2.23 18.16 -10.36
N ARG A 197 3.00 19.18 -10.77
CA ARG A 197 2.42 20.41 -11.38
C ARG A 197 1.73 20.12 -12.70
N ALA A 198 2.31 19.25 -13.53
CA ALA A 198 1.74 18.84 -14.80
C ALA A 198 0.37 18.17 -14.60
N LEU A 199 0.25 17.24 -13.66
CA LEU A 199 -1.01 16.56 -13.33
C LEU A 199 -2.06 17.54 -12.77
N MET A 200 -1.66 18.48 -11.92
CA MET A 200 -2.59 19.50 -11.39
C MET A 200 -3.16 20.42 -12.49
N ASN A 201 -2.37 20.67 -13.53
CA ASN A 201 -2.75 21.51 -14.67
C ASN A 201 -3.43 20.74 -15.81
N ALA A 202 -3.51 19.41 -15.72
CA ALA A 202 -4.06 18.57 -16.80
C ALA A 202 -5.59 18.60 -16.92
N GLY A 203 -6.28 19.25 -15.97
CA GLY A 203 -7.74 19.42 -16.01
C GLY A 203 -8.54 18.21 -15.48
N ARG A 204 -7.88 17.19 -14.96
CA ARG A 204 -8.49 16.01 -14.34
C ARG A 204 -7.75 15.63 -13.05
N PRO A 205 -8.45 15.33 -11.93
CA PRO A 205 -7.81 14.80 -10.75
C PRO A 205 -7.26 13.39 -11.02
N ILE A 206 -5.95 13.22 -10.89
CA ILE A 206 -5.27 11.92 -11.02
C ILE A 206 -4.57 11.63 -9.70
N PHE A 207 -4.78 10.45 -9.12
CA PHE A 207 -4.04 10.01 -7.95
C PHE A 207 -2.59 9.77 -8.36
N PHE A 208 -1.64 10.39 -7.64
CA PHE A 208 -0.22 10.31 -7.96
C PHE A 208 0.51 9.42 -6.96
N ASN A 209 0.94 8.26 -7.41
CA ASN A 209 1.67 7.27 -6.63
C ASN A 209 3.14 7.28 -7.02
N LEU A 210 4.00 7.50 -6.06
CA LEU A 210 5.46 7.57 -6.24
C LEU A 210 6.10 6.24 -5.82
N CYS A 211 7.03 5.74 -6.62
CA CYS A 211 7.83 4.56 -6.31
C CYS A 211 9.29 4.95 -6.03
N GLU A 212 9.76 4.69 -4.82
CA GLU A 212 11.13 4.96 -4.36
C GLU A 212 11.84 3.68 -3.92
N CYS A 213 11.55 2.54 -4.55
CA CYS A 213 12.15 1.23 -4.27
C CYS A 213 12.33 0.97 -2.77
N MET A 214 11.21 0.93 -2.03
CA MET A 214 11.17 0.96 -0.56
C MET A 214 11.39 -0.40 0.10
N VAL A 215 11.88 -1.42 -0.60
CA VAL A 215 12.08 -2.78 -0.05
C VAL A 215 12.97 -2.81 1.21
N SER A 216 13.78 -1.77 1.43
CA SER A 216 14.65 -1.65 2.61
C SER A 216 14.06 -0.87 3.79
N ARG A 217 12.77 -0.44 3.73
CA ARG A 217 12.28 0.60 4.65
C ARG A 217 11.10 0.21 5.55
N ALA A 218 10.67 -1.05 5.55
CA ALA A 218 9.71 -1.53 6.54
C ALA A 218 10.28 -1.47 7.98
N ASP A 219 11.60 -1.48 8.11
CA ASP A 219 12.32 -1.24 9.36
C ASP A 219 12.30 0.23 9.82
N GLN A 220 11.95 1.15 8.91
CA GLN A 220 11.85 2.59 9.18
C GLN A 220 10.38 3.09 9.26
N ASN A 221 9.42 2.17 9.41
CA ASN A 221 8.01 2.51 9.46
C ASN A 221 7.67 3.58 10.51
N GLU A 222 8.35 3.56 11.65
CA GLU A 222 8.15 4.55 12.72
C GLU A 222 8.49 5.97 12.26
N VAL A 223 9.53 6.12 11.43
CA VAL A 223 9.97 7.42 10.88
C VAL A 223 8.97 7.92 9.83
N TYR A 224 8.52 7.02 8.95
CA TYR A 224 7.62 7.39 7.86
C TYR A 224 6.16 7.59 8.31
N ALA A 225 5.76 6.96 9.42
CA ALA A 225 4.39 7.07 9.93
C ALA A 225 3.96 8.54 10.20
N ASP A 226 4.89 9.41 10.57
CA ASP A 226 4.60 10.82 10.83
C ASP A 226 4.27 11.63 9.56
N TYR A 227 4.54 11.07 8.39
CA TYR A 227 4.25 11.68 7.09
C TYR A 227 2.95 11.17 6.46
N ALA A 228 2.45 10.00 6.91
CA ALA A 228 1.19 9.44 6.43
C ALA A 228 -0.02 10.18 7.02
N ARG A 229 -0.96 10.57 6.17
CA ARG A 229 -2.21 11.26 6.55
C ARG A 229 -3.18 11.30 5.37
N PRO A 230 -4.44 11.70 5.59
CA PRO A 230 -5.37 11.97 4.49
C PRO A 230 -4.74 12.89 3.44
N GLY A 231 -4.73 12.41 2.17
CA GLY A 231 -4.08 13.05 1.03
C GLY A 231 -2.65 12.59 0.73
N GLY A 232 -2.03 11.74 1.56
CA GLY A 232 -0.69 11.19 1.30
C GLY A 232 -0.36 10.01 2.20
N TRP A 233 -0.08 8.86 1.62
CA TRP A 233 0.15 7.59 2.31
C TRP A 233 1.52 7.02 1.96
N ASN A 234 2.12 6.33 2.91
CA ASN A 234 3.32 5.54 2.65
C ASN A 234 2.93 4.26 1.90
N ASP A 235 3.63 3.97 0.81
CA ASP A 235 3.34 2.82 -0.04
C ASP A 235 4.51 1.82 -0.01
N PRO A 236 4.33 0.66 0.65
CA PRO A 236 5.33 -0.42 0.66
C PRO A 236 5.25 -1.30 -0.58
N ASP A 237 4.55 -0.87 -1.61
CA ASP A 237 4.27 -1.53 -2.88
C ASP A 237 3.08 -2.54 -2.83
N MET A 238 2.84 -3.26 -3.92
CA MET A 238 1.66 -4.11 -4.11
C MET A 238 1.64 -5.30 -3.17
N LEU A 239 0.42 -5.75 -2.84
CA LEU A 239 0.18 -6.96 -2.05
C LEU A 239 0.56 -8.23 -2.84
N GLU A 240 1.38 -9.08 -2.23
CA GLU A 240 1.74 -10.40 -2.78
C GLU A 240 0.74 -11.52 -2.42
N VAL A 241 -0.33 -11.18 -1.73
CA VAL A 241 -1.37 -12.16 -1.34
C VAL A 241 -1.91 -12.88 -2.59
N GLY A 242 -1.75 -14.20 -2.62
CA GLY A 242 -2.22 -15.05 -3.72
C GLY A 242 -1.23 -15.29 -4.87
N ASN A 243 -0.02 -14.70 -4.84
CA ASN A 243 1.00 -14.91 -5.87
C ASN A 243 1.85 -16.18 -5.68
N GLY A 244 1.66 -16.90 -4.58
CA GLY A 244 2.47 -18.07 -4.22
C GLY A 244 3.76 -17.68 -3.48
N GLY A 245 4.42 -18.70 -2.92
CA GLY A 245 5.68 -18.51 -2.19
C GLY A 245 5.53 -18.19 -0.71
N MET A 246 4.32 -17.98 -0.21
CA MET A 246 3.98 -17.76 1.21
C MET A 246 2.86 -18.71 1.65
N THR A 247 2.84 -19.04 2.92
CA THR A 247 1.73 -19.76 3.57
C THR A 247 0.52 -18.83 3.77
N LYS A 248 -0.63 -19.40 4.12
CA LYS A 248 -1.83 -18.60 4.46
C LYS A 248 -1.56 -17.67 5.63
N ASP A 249 -0.84 -18.11 6.65
CA ASP A 249 -0.51 -17.30 7.83
C ASP A 249 0.40 -16.12 7.46
N GLU A 250 1.37 -16.32 6.57
CA GLU A 250 2.25 -15.26 6.08
C GLU A 250 1.49 -14.24 5.21
N TYR A 251 0.50 -14.67 4.41
CA TYR A 251 -0.40 -13.74 3.72
C TYR A 251 -1.27 -12.94 4.68
N ILE A 252 -1.75 -13.56 5.76
CA ILE A 252 -2.48 -12.89 6.85
C ILE A 252 -1.58 -11.83 7.51
N VAL A 253 -0.31 -12.16 7.79
CA VAL A 253 0.68 -11.20 8.32
C VAL A 253 0.83 -10.02 7.37
N LEU A 254 1.09 -10.30 6.08
CA LEU A 254 1.28 -9.25 5.07
C LEU A 254 0.09 -8.29 5.02
N PHE A 255 -1.12 -8.83 4.90
CA PHE A 255 -2.33 -8.03 4.82
C PHE A 255 -2.61 -7.23 6.10
N SER A 256 -2.32 -7.81 7.28
CA SER A 256 -2.45 -7.14 8.58
C SER A 256 -1.48 -5.97 8.73
N ILE A 257 -0.22 -6.15 8.30
CA ILE A 257 0.81 -5.09 8.36
C ILE A 257 0.50 -3.97 7.38
N TRP A 258 0.07 -4.28 6.13
CA TRP A 258 -0.39 -3.24 5.19
C TRP A 258 -1.55 -2.45 5.79
N ALA A 259 -2.55 -3.11 6.34
CA ALA A 259 -3.73 -2.45 6.90
C ALA A 259 -3.40 -1.55 8.12
N ILE A 260 -2.60 -2.02 9.08
CA ILE A 260 -2.24 -1.20 10.24
C ILE A 260 -1.30 -0.05 9.86
N SER A 261 -0.51 -0.23 8.80
CA SER A 261 0.38 0.81 8.25
C SER A 261 -0.34 1.81 7.35
N LYS A 262 -1.65 1.69 7.15
CA LYS A 262 -2.41 2.56 6.22
C LYS A 262 -1.80 2.57 4.81
N ALA A 263 -1.29 1.42 4.38
CA ALA A 263 -0.67 1.27 3.08
C ALA A 263 -1.73 1.09 1.98
N PRO A 264 -1.51 1.58 0.76
CA PRO A 264 -2.37 1.26 -0.36
C PRO A 264 -2.60 -0.25 -0.49
N LEU A 265 -3.87 -0.69 -0.47
CA LEU A 265 -4.23 -2.09 -0.66
C LEU A 265 -4.37 -2.38 -2.15
N ILE A 266 -3.25 -2.50 -2.84
CA ILE A 266 -3.19 -2.78 -4.28
C ILE A 266 -2.87 -4.27 -4.48
N ILE A 267 -3.87 -5.04 -4.92
CA ILE A 267 -3.75 -6.49 -5.16
C ILE A 267 -2.78 -6.75 -6.31
N GLY A 268 -1.83 -7.66 -6.12
CA GLY A 268 -0.83 -8.01 -7.13
C GLY A 268 -1.04 -9.38 -7.80
N CYS A 269 -2.03 -10.19 -7.38
CA CYS A 269 -2.29 -11.51 -7.93
C CYS A 269 -3.30 -11.49 -9.10
N ASP A 270 -3.45 -12.62 -9.80
CA ASP A 270 -4.50 -12.80 -10.81
C ASP A 270 -5.87 -13.02 -10.14
N VAL A 271 -6.67 -11.95 -10.05
CA VAL A 271 -7.99 -11.99 -9.40
C VAL A 271 -9.05 -12.77 -10.18
N ARG A 272 -8.75 -13.17 -11.45
CA ARG A 272 -9.67 -13.97 -12.28
C ARG A 272 -9.74 -15.43 -11.82
N SER A 273 -8.76 -15.88 -11.03
CA SER A 273 -8.63 -17.29 -10.60
C SER A 273 -8.07 -17.43 -9.19
N VAL A 274 -8.53 -16.60 -8.24
CA VAL A 274 -8.08 -16.67 -6.84
C VAL A 274 -8.60 -17.89 -6.10
N THR A 275 -7.80 -18.40 -5.16
CA THR A 275 -8.23 -19.46 -4.24
C THR A 275 -9.20 -18.92 -3.20
N LYS A 276 -9.95 -19.84 -2.54
CA LYS A 276 -10.82 -19.46 -1.44
C LYS A 276 -10.06 -18.76 -0.31
N ASP A 277 -8.88 -19.27 0.06
CA ASP A 277 -8.03 -18.67 1.11
C ASP A 277 -7.58 -17.27 0.75
N THR A 278 -7.16 -17.05 -0.50
CA THR A 278 -6.80 -15.72 -1.00
C THR A 278 -7.97 -14.75 -0.90
N MET A 279 -9.17 -15.21 -1.33
CA MET A 279 -10.37 -14.38 -1.28
C MET A 279 -10.78 -14.05 0.17
N GLU A 280 -10.68 -15.00 1.11
CA GLU A 280 -10.97 -14.76 2.53
C GLU A 280 -10.08 -13.65 3.11
N ILE A 281 -8.79 -13.61 2.71
CA ILE A 281 -7.85 -12.58 3.15
C ILE A 281 -8.21 -11.23 2.51
N LEU A 282 -8.29 -11.17 1.19
CA LEU A 282 -8.52 -9.93 0.45
C LEU A 282 -9.91 -9.30 0.73
N ALA A 283 -10.89 -10.12 1.12
CA ALA A 283 -12.25 -9.69 1.42
C ALA A 283 -12.53 -9.48 2.91
N ASN A 284 -11.53 -9.53 3.79
CA ASN A 284 -11.72 -9.30 5.21
C ASN A 284 -12.09 -7.84 5.51
N LYS A 285 -13.38 -7.58 5.63
CA LYS A 285 -13.94 -6.23 5.86
C LYS A 285 -13.43 -5.58 7.15
N GLU A 286 -13.14 -6.36 8.18
CA GLU A 286 -12.72 -5.84 9.49
C GLU A 286 -11.27 -5.35 9.43
N VAL A 287 -10.40 -6.06 8.71
CA VAL A 287 -9.02 -5.63 8.47
C VAL A 287 -8.99 -4.44 7.50
N ILE A 288 -9.79 -4.46 6.42
CA ILE A 288 -9.96 -3.33 5.51
C ILE A 288 -10.44 -2.09 6.28
N ALA A 289 -11.37 -2.24 7.23
CA ALA A 289 -11.86 -1.12 8.04
C ALA A 289 -10.78 -0.49 8.94
N VAL A 290 -9.74 -1.24 9.32
CA VAL A 290 -8.56 -0.67 10.00
C VAL A 290 -7.78 0.19 9.03
N ASP A 291 -7.53 -0.29 7.81
CA ASP A 291 -6.82 0.47 6.77
C ASP A 291 -7.57 1.76 6.40
N GLN A 292 -8.88 1.67 6.22
CA GLN A 292 -9.75 2.75 5.75
C GLN A 292 -10.31 3.63 6.88
N ASP A 293 -9.85 3.46 8.12
CA ASP A 293 -10.35 4.26 9.25
C ASP A 293 -10.09 5.76 9.04
N GLU A 294 -11.13 6.56 9.21
CA GLU A 294 -11.18 8.01 8.91
C GLU A 294 -10.20 8.87 9.70
N LEU A 295 -9.74 8.38 10.88
CA LEU A 295 -8.71 9.09 11.65
C LEU A 295 -7.41 9.25 10.85
N GLY A 296 -7.13 8.31 9.93
CA GLY A 296 -6.02 8.40 8.99
C GLY A 296 -4.64 8.37 9.64
N VAL A 297 -4.48 7.76 10.80
CA VAL A 297 -3.20 7.66 11.52
C VAL A 297 -2.58 6.30 11.29
N GLN A 298 -1.39 6.29 10.72
CA GLN A 298 -0.61 5.08 10.49
C GLN A 298 -0.17 4.46 11.81
N GLY A 299 -0.36 3.15 11.96
CA GLY A 299 0.17 2.40 13.09
C GLY A 299 1.69 2.24 13.03
N LYS A 300 2.28 2.03 14.20
CA LYS A 300 3.74 1.90 14.39
C LYS A 300 4.07 0.59 15.07
N LYS A 301 5.28 0.09 14.82
CA LYS A 301 5.89 -0.96 15.62
C LYS A 301 6.32 -0.35 16.96
N VAL A 302 5.58 -0.66 18.01
CA VAL A 302 5.77 -0.05 19.35
C VAL A 302 6.76 -0.86 20.22
N ARG A 303 6.93 -2.15 19.91
CA ARG A 303 7.90 -3.02 20.59
C ARG A 303 8.41 -4.11 19.66
N MET A 304 9.70 -4.45 19.80
CA MET A 304 10.33 -5.57 19.13
C MET A 304 11.30 -6.26 20.09
N GLU A 305 11.16 -7.58 20.22
CA GLU A 305 12.03 -8.43 21.04
C GLU A 305 12.42 -9.67 20.22
N GLY A 306 13.60 -9.64 19.61
CA GLY A 306 14.01 -10.69 18.66
C GLY A 306 13.04 -10.76 17.48
N ASP A 307 12.40 -11.93 17.31
CA ASP A 307 11.42 -12.17 16.23
C ASP A 307 9.98 -11.79 16.60
N ILE A 308 9.76 -11.22 17.78
CA ILE A 308 8.43 -10.85 18.26
C ILE A 308 8.24 -9.35 18.11
N GLU A 309 7.14 -8.96 17.50
CA GLU A 309 6.77 -7.55 17.28
C GLU A 309 5.37 -7.25 17.80
N VAL A 310 5.21 -6.04 18.37
CA VAL A 310 3.92 -5.46 18.73
C VAL A 310 3.74 -4.20 17.90
N TRP A 311 2.65 -4.15 17.14
CA TRP A 311 2.27 -2.99 16.34
C TRP A 311 0.96 -2.42 16.85
N ALA A 312 0.87 -1.09 16.96
CA ALA A 312 -0.34 -0.43 17.40
C ALA A 312 -0.57 0.89 16.66
N GLY A 313 -1.82 1.26 16.50
CA GLY A 313 -2.23 2.53 15.92
C GLY A 313 -3.61 2.95 16.40
N PRO A 314 -3.85 4.25 16.64
CA PRO A 314 -5.16 4.75 17.03
C PRO A 314 -6.14 4.68 15.87
N LEU A 315 -7.39 4.43 16.19
CA LEU A 315 -8.53 4.45 15.28
C LEU A 315 -9.58 5.45 15.78
N SER A 316 -10.47 5.85 14.89
CA SER A 316 -11.63 6.68 15.24
C SER A 316 -12.45 6.05 16.37
N GLY A 317 -13.15 6.88 17.17
CA GLY A 317 -13.99 6.42 18.27
C GLY A 317 -13.22 5.82 19.44
N TYR A 318 -12.02 6.33 19.72
CA TYR A 318 -11.16 5.90 20.84
C TYR A 318 -10.78 4.43 20.83
N ARG A 319 -10.68 3.83 19.64
CA ARG A 319 -10.25 2.45 19.43
C ARG A 319 -8.76 2.40 19.12
N VAL A 320 -8.16 1.23 19.30
CA VAL A 320 -6.76 0.96 18.94
C VAL A 320 -6.70 -0.30 18.11
N ALA A 321 -6.05 -0.24 16.95
CA ALA A 321 -5.65 -1.43 16.20
C ALA A 321 -4.38 -2.00 16.82
N LEU A 322 -4.32 -3.33 16.99
CA LEU A 322 -3.19 -4.05 17.57
C LEU A 322 -2.84 -5.23 16.66
N VAL A 323 -1.56 -5.38 16.32
CA VAL A 323 -1.03 -6.61 15.69
C VAL A 323 0.06 -7.18 16.60
N LEU A 324 -0.09 -8.45 16.95
CA LEU A 324 0.91 -9.26 17.63
C LEU A 324 1.52 -10.18 16.59
N LEU A 325 2.79 -9.99 16.23
CA LEU A 325 3.47 -10.68 15.15
C LEU A 325 4.61 -11.55 15.71
N ASN A 326 4.64 -12.80 15.29
CA ASN A 326 5.71 -13.74 15.55
C ASN A 326 6.40 -14.15 14.23
N ARG A 327 7.61 -13.66 13.99
CA ARG A 327 8.43 -14.05 12.84
C ARG A 327 9.30 -15.27 13.09
N GLY A 328 9.35 -15.70 14.34
CA GLY A 328 10.17 -16.83 14.79
C GLY A 328 9.62 -18.19 14.36
N PRO A 329 10.46 -19.23 14.41
CA PRO A 329 10.11 -20.58 13.95
C PRO A 329 9.28 -21.40 14.96
N ARG A 330 8.94 -20.83 16.11
CA ARG A 330 8.18 -21.50 17.16
C ARG A 330 7.00 -20.66 17.60
N ARG A 331 5.95 -21.32 18.07
CA ARG A 331 4.81 -20.71 18.73
C ARG A 331 5.27 -19.91 19.97
N TYR A 332 4.71 -18.74 20.17
CA TYR A 332 5.08 -17.83 21.26
C TYR A 332 3.86 -17.15 21.90
N GLU A 333 3.91 -16.87 23.21
CA GLU A 333 2.93 -16.01 23.88
C GLU A 333 3.42 -14.58 23.88
N ILE A 334 2.64 -13.69 23.26
CA ILE A 334 2.96 -12.27 23.15
C ILE A 334 2.01 -11.48 24.03
N THR A 335 2.58 -10.74 24.99
CA THR A 335 1.81 -9.83 25.84
C THR A 335 2.05 -8.38 25.40
N THR A 336 1.02 -7.57 25.32
CA THR A 336 1.12 -6.11 25.17
C THR A 336 0.50 -5.46 26.40
N ASN A 337 1.15 -4.46 26.98
CA ASN A 337 0.61 -3.65 28.07
C ASN A 337 -0.07 -2.41 27.50
N TRP A 338 -1.03 -1.86 28.22
CA TRP A 338 -1.76 -0.67 27.76
C TRP A 338 -0.85 0.55 27.56
N ASP A 339 0.19 0.68 28.39
CA ASP A 339 1.17 1.77 28.28
C ASP A 339 1.94 1.71 26.94
N ASP A 340 2.22 0.50 26.41
CA ASP A 340 2.92 0.30 25.13
C ASP A 340 2.11 0.86 23.95
N ILE A 341 0.77 0.90 24.06
CA ILE A 341 -0.14 1.17 22.95
C ILE A 341 -1.06 2.39 23.18
N GLY A 342 -0.75 3.21 24.19
CA GLY A 342 -1.45 4.46 24.45
C GLY A 342 -2.85 4.32 25.05
N ILE A 343 -3.16 3.19 25.68
CA ILE A 343 -4.39 2.99 26.47
C ILE A 343 -4.06 3.26 27.94
N PRO A 344 -4.90 4.00 28.69
CA PRO A 344 -4.66 4.23 30.11
C PRO A 344 -4.59 2.92 30.91
N PRO A 345 -3.65 2.76 31.88
CA PRO A 345 -3.31 1.49 32.51
C PRO A 345 -4.47 0.72 33.14
N TYR A 346 -5.45 1.44 33.68
CA TYR A 346 -6.60 0.85 34.39
C TYR A 346 -7.85 0.69 33.53
N SER A 347 -7.75 1.01 32.23
CA SER A 347 -8.88 0.88 31.31
C SER A 347 -9.33 -0.56 31.19
N VAL A 348 -10.64 -0.76 31.24
CA VAL A 348 -11.28 -2.02 30.87
C VAL A 348 -11.46 -2.03 29.35
N VAL A 349 -10.96 -3.05 28.69
CA VAL A 349 -10.91 -3.12 27.22
C VAL A 349 -11.62 -4.35 26.72
N VAL A 350 -12.45 -4.19 25.69
CA VAL A 350 -13.02 -5.27 24.86
C VAL A 350 -12.14 -5.43 23.63
N ALA A 351 -11.76 -6.66 23.31
CA ALA A 351 -10.96 -7.02 22.15
C ALA A 351 -11.79 -7.77 21.09
N ARG A 352 -11.72 -7.32 19.83
CA ARG A 352 -12.27 -8.00 18.67
C ARG A 352 -11.14 -8.62 17.86
N ASP A 353 -11.09 -9.96 17.73
CA ASP A 353 -10.18 -10.64 16.81
C ASP A 353 -10.72 -10.52 15.39
N LEU A 354 -9.94 -9.90 14.50
CA LEU A 354 -10.38 -9.55 13.15
C LEU A 354 -10.27 -10.71 12.16
N TRP A 355 -9.45 -11.71 12.48
CA TRP A 355 -9.29 -12.90 11.65
C TRP A 355 -10.24 -14.04 12.05
N GLU A 356 -10.56 -14.12 13.35
CA GLU A 356 -11.56 -15.06 13.87
C GLU A 356 -12.99 -14.49 13.79
N HIS A 357 -13.13 -13.21 13.38
CA HIS A 357 -14.40 -12.49 13.35
C HIS A 357 -15.17 -12.58 14.67
N LYS A 358 -14.44 -12.59 15.81
CA LYS A 358 -15.00 -12.86 17.13
C LYS A 358 -14.60 -11.79 18.14
N THR A 359 -15.57 -11.29 18.89
CA THR A 359 -15.28 -10.52 20.10
C THR A 359 -14.93 -11.49 21.23
N LEU A 360 -13.79 -11.26 21.88
CA LEU A 360 -13.36 -12.11 23.00
C LEU A 360 -14.28 -11.89 24.19
N GLU A 361 -14.62 -12.98 24.89
CA GLU A 361 -15.52 -12.94 26.06
C GLU A 361 -14.85 -12.24 27.26
N THR A 362 -13.54 -12.39 27.37
CA THR A 362 -12.73 -11.78 28.43
C THR A 362 -12.67 -10.26 28.22
N ARG A 363 -12.85 -9.53 29.32
CA ARG A 363 -12.51 -8.11 29.40
C ARG A 363 -11.11 -8.00 29.97
N PHE A 364 -10.29 -7.20 29.32
CA PHE A 364 -8.88 -7.08 29.63
C PHE A 364 -8.62 -5.80 30.44
N VAL A 365 -7.74 -5.89 31.43
CA VAL A 365 -7.29 -4.75 32.25
C VAL A 365 -5.76 -4.79 32.33
N GLY A 366 -5.11 -3.68 32.00
CA GLY A 366 -3.65 -3.53 32.06
C GLY A 366 -2.90 -4.14 30.88
N ASN A 367 -3.31 -5.32 30.38
CA ASN A 367 -2.64 -5.99 29.26
C ASN A 367 -3.54 -6.97 28.52
N LEU A 368 -3.06 -7.43 27.36
CA LEU A 368 -3.61 -8.55 26.58
C LEU A 368 -2.48 -9.49 26.22
N THR A 369 -2.67 -10.78 26.48
CA THR A 369 -1.76 -11.85 26.07
C THR A 369 -2.45 -12.76 25.05
N ALA A 370 -1.74 -13.08 23.97
CA ALA A 370 -2.22 -14.04 22.98
C ALA A 370 -1.11 -14.98 22.52
N THR A 371 -1.48 -16.22 22.23
CA THR A 371 -0.58 -17.19 21.63
C THR A 371 -0.57 -17.00 20.12
N VAL A 372 0.62 -16.83 19.55
CA VAL A 372 0.84 -16.62 18.11
C VAL A 372 1.72 -17.75 17.57
N ASN A 373 1.26 -18.42 16.52
CA ASN A 373 2.01 -19.49 15.87
C ASN A 373 3.27 -18.93 15.18
N SER A 374 4.15 -19.85 14.76
CA SER A 374 5.31 -19.52 13.93
C SER A 374 4.88 -18.82 12.65
N HIS A 375 5.58 -17.74 12.24
CA HIS A 375 5.34 -16.96 11.03
C HIS A 375 3.88 -16.49 10.88
N ALA A 376 3.25 -16.11 12.00
CA ALA A 376 1.84 -15.73 12.05
C ALA A 376 1.64 -14.44 12.83
N CYS A 377 0.43 -13.90 12.78
CA CYS A 377 0.02 -12.81 13.65
C CYS A 377 -1.40 -13.02 14.19
N LYS A 378 -1.72 -12.23 15.20
CA LYS A 378 -3.08 -11.94 15.65
C LYS A 378 -3.34 -10.45 15.48
N MET A 379 -4.51 -10.11 14.95
CA MET A 379 -4.91 -8.71 14.78
C MET A 379 -6.21 -8.43 15.52
N TYR A 380 -6.18 -7.38 16.32
CA TYR A 380 -7.31 -6.98 17.16
C TYR A 380 -7.70 -5.52 16.95
N VAL A 381 -8.98 -5.22 17.13
CA VAL A 381 -9.45 -3.89 17.49
C VAL A 381 -9.79 -3.88 18.97
N LEU A 382 -9.12 -3.01 19.71
CA LEU A 382 -9.30 -2.80 21.14
C LEU A 382 -10.21 -1.59 21.36
N LYS A 383 -11.23 -1.75 22.20
CA LYS A 383 -12.17 -0.69 22.57
C LYS A 383 -12.20 -0.53 24.09
N PRO A 384 -11.61 0.54 24.64
CA PRO A 384 -11.82 0.92 26.03
C PRO A 384 -13.32 1.20 26.31
N ILE A 385 -13.85 0.69 27.43
CA ILE A 385 -15.27 0.79 27.76
C ILE A 385 -15.53 1.42 29.13
N ALA A 386 -14.48 1.61 29.97
CA ALA A 386 -14.56 2.28 31.27
C ALA A 386 -13.15 2.70 31.70
#